data_e3c8050fb56bf504a94590b9ac3ab228
#
_entry.id   e3c8050fb56bf504a94590b9ac3ab228
#
_cell.length_a   1.000
_cell.length_b   1.000
_cell.length_c   1.000
_cell.angle_alpha   90.00
_cell.angle_beta   90.00
_cell.angle_gamma   90.00
#
_symmetry.space_group_name_H-M   'P 1'
#
loop_
_entity.id
_entity.type
_entity.pdbx_description
1 polymer ?
#
loop_
_entity_poly.entity_id
_entity_poly.type
_entity_poly.pdbx_seq_one_letter_code
_entity_poly.pdbx_strand_id
1 'polypeptide(L)'
;MRLKIKIYTTLLLFFLLSACTDHYELKPIINWTKLNNFPGTARASATSFVYGDNAYVCLGRSGAKYEFLKDLWEYDSKADSWTRKSDFPGAARVKAIAGVIGDKAYVGLGAVSAYEGHQFSDLWEYNMATDTWKQMASFPGEGKNDLFCAVVDSCLYTTAGFAATNFNPDSYKYDPKANSWSKLTDFPIVRSSTAGFSIADKIYIGTGYRSGNNKDFYCYSTPTDSWNRLADAPEGRILSKGIAINGKGYLLLGRSWNGKLDGGKLLKDIIEYDPLTNKWSRCGDFTGGGRQNMVAFTINGKGYVVGGEDDKERKTDVWVFTTPNP
;
A
#
# COMPACT_ATOMS: atom_id res chain seq x y z
N MET A 1 81.45 -5.51 29.27
CA MET A 1 80.25 -6.32 29.26
C MET A 1 79.09 -5.40 28.75
N ARG A 2 78.78 -5.49 27.45
CA ARG A 2 77.74 -4.57 26.84
C ARG A 2 76.44 -5.34 26.71
N LEU A 3 75.43 -4.90 27.45
CA LEU A 3 74.05 -5.44 27.41
C LEU A 3 73.33 -4.96 26.15
N LYS A 4 72.95 -5.85 25.27
CA LYS A 4 72.12 -5.55 24.11
C LYS A 4 70.63 -5.70 24.50
N ILE A 5 69.91 -4.59 24.56
CA ILE A 5 68.45 -4.57 24.73
C ILE A 5 67.81 -4.82 23.34
N LYS A 6 67.08 -5.89 23.20
CA LYS A 6 66.22 -6.18 22.03
C LYS A 6 64.84 -5.53 22.28
N ILE A 7 64.52 -4.53 21.48
CA ILE A 7 63.19 -3.91 21.46
C ILE A 7 62.33 -4.78 20.52
N TYR A 8 61.30 -5.44 21.07
CA TYR A 8 60.25 -6.08 20.26
C TYR A 8 59.15 -5.08 20.02
N THR A 9 59.01 -4.63 18.76
CA THR A 9 57.90 -3.82 18.29
C THR A 9 56.72 -4.73 18.02
N THR A 10 55.73 -4.75 18.93
CA THR A 10 54.46 -5.44 18.72
C THR A 10 53.59 -4.58 17.84
N LEU A 11 53.39 -5.02 16.59
CA LEU A 11 52.46 -4.38 15.65
C LEU A 11 51.04 -4.77 16.03
N LEU A 12 50.30 -3.85 16.64
CA LEU A 12 48.89 -4.04 16.95
C LEU A 12 48.08 -3.75 15.66
N LEU A 13 47.63 -4.82 15.02
CA LEU A 13 46.72 -4.74 13.87
C LEU A 13 45.31 -4.43 14.40
N PHE A 14 44.86 -3.19 14.28
CA PHE A 14 43.48 -2.84 14.51
C PHE A 14 42.65 -3.31 13.29
N PHE A 15 41.94 -4.42 13.44
CA PHE A 15 40.84 -4.77 12.56
C PHE A 15 39.66 -3.83 12.86
N LEU A 16 39.48 -2.84 12.02
CA LEU A 16 38.22 -2.08 11.96
C LEU A 16 37.14 -3.03 11.40
N LEU A 17 36.42 -3.69 12.29
CA LEU A 17 35.13 -4.29 11.97
C LEU A 17 34.17 -3.16 11.61
N SER A 18 34.05 -2.85 10.31
CA SER A 18 32.95 -2.05 9.79
C SER A 18 31.69 -2.90 9.93
N ALA A 19 31.03 -2.79 11.08
CA ALA A 19 29.65 -3.24 11.21
C ALA A 19 28.83 -2.33 10.30
N CYS A 20 28.35 -2.86 9.17
CA CYS A 20 27.24 -2.25 8.43
C CYS A 20 26.02 -2.28 9.36
N THR A 21 25.91 -1.29 10.22
CA THR A 21 24.64 -0.92 10.81
C THR A 21 23.93 -0.07 9.75
N ASP A 22 22.82 -0.57 9.25
CA ASP A 22 21.89 0.21 8.43
C ASP A 22 21.46 1.43 9.26
N HIS A 23 22.21 2.53 9.14
CA HIS A 23 21.89 3.79 9.81
C HIS A 23 20.76 4.46 9.03
N TYR A 24 19.53 4.30 9.53
CA TYR A 24 18.43 5.17 9.11
C TYR A 24 18.67 6.58 9.62
N GLU A 25 18.47 7.57 8.75
CA GLU A 25 18.24 8.92 9.24
C GLU A 25 16.94 8.93 10.04
N LEU A 26 17.03 9.25 11.32
CA LEU A 26 15.84 9.50 12.15
C LEU A 26 15.32 10.89 11.78
N LYS A 27 14.16 10.93 11.13
CA LYS A 27 13.44 12.19 10.87
C LYS A 27 12.57 12.59 12.06
N PRO A 28 12.13 13.86 12.11
CA PRO A 28 11.19 14.30 13.13
C PRO A 28 9.98 13.40 13.23
N ILE A 29 9.54 13.10 14.43
CA ILE A 29 8.46 12.18 14.73
C ILE A 29 7.16 12.70 14.13
N ILE A 30 6.46 11.87 13.39
CA ILE A 30 5.11 12.11 12.90
C ILE A 30 4.16 12.18 14.10
N ASN A 31 3.39 13.26 14.17
CA ASN A 31 2.34 13.42 15.18
C ASN A 31 1.01 12.87 14.64
N TRP A 32 0.38 12.01 15.42
CA TRP A 32 -0.90 11.41 15.12
C TRP A 32 -2.04 12.04 15.89
N THR A 33 -3.15 12.31 15.22
CA THR A 33 -4.40 12.75 15.84
C THR A 33 -5.47 11.71 15.53
N LYS A 34 -6.17 11.27 16.57
CA LYS A 34 -7.34 10.39 16.42
C LYS A 34 -8.56 11.24 16.05
N LEU A 35 -9.30 10.78 15.07
CA LEU A 35 -10.52 11.39 14.54
C LEU A 35 -11.76 10.59 14.95
N ASN A 36 -12.95 11.04 14.51
CA ASN A 36 -14.18 10.30 14.71
C ASN A 36 -14.10 8.94 14.02
N ASN A 37 -14.53 7.92 14.73
CA ASN A 37 -14.47 6.55 14.24
C ASN A 37 -15.32 6.36 12.97
N PHE A 38 -14.89 5.45 12.12
CA PHE A 38 -15.66 4.93 11.01
C PHE A 38 -16.96 4.28 11.55
N PRO A 39 -18.16 4.71 11.12
CA PRO A 39 -19.44 4.25 11.68
C PRO A 39 -19.89 2.89 11.15
N GLY A 40 -19.30 2.43 10.03
CA GLY A 40 -19.61 1.13 9.46
C GLY A 40 -18.99 -0.02 10.27
N THR A 41 -19.25 -1.23 9.84
CA THR A 41 -18.70 -2.45 10.47
C THR A 41 -17.18 -2.42 10.45
N ALA A 42 -16.54 -2.75 11.57
CA ALA A 42 -15.08 -2.91 11.70
C ALA A 42 -14.55 -3.87 10.62
N ARG A 43 -13.55 -3.43 9.85
CA ARG A 43 -13.18 -4.15 8.64
C ARG A 43 -11.69 -4.15 8.33
N ALA A 44 -11.28 -5.17 7.58
CA ALA A 44 -9.96 -5.33 7.02
C ALA A 44 -10.05 -5.59 5.51
N SER A 45 -8.95 -5.35 4.78
CA SER A 45 -8.85 -5.57 3.33
C SER A 45 -9.91 -4.81 2.51
N ALA A 46 -10.38 -3.68 3.03
CA ALA A 46 -11.21 -2.73 2.31
C ALA A 46 -10.39 -2.01 1.23
N THR A 47 -11.09 -1.33 0.32
CA THR A 47 -10.46 -0.39 -0.61
C THR A 47 -10.92 1.04 -0.34
N SER A 48 -10.13 2.02 -0.80
CA SER A 48 -10.43 3.43 -0.63
C SER A 48 -9.99 4.24 -1.83
N PHE A 49 -10.63 5.39 -2.02
CA PHE A 49 -10.26 6.40 -2.99
C PHE A 49 -10.55 7.80 -2.44
N VAL A 50 -9.96 8.82 -3.04
CA VAL A 50 -10.08 10.21 -2.59
C VAL A 50 -10.52 11.08 -3.74
N TYR A 51 -11.48 11.97 -3.48
CA TYR A 51 -11.91 13.02 -4.41
C TYR A 51 -12.09 14.35 -3.67
N GLY A 52 -11.29 15.34 -4.05
CA GLY A 52 -11.24 16.62 -3.35
C GLY A 52 -10.85 16.47 -1.88
N ASP A 53 -11.68 16.98 -1.00
CA ASP A 53 -11.50 16.92 0.45
C ASP A 53 -12.12 15.66 1.08
N ASN A 54 -12.71 14.78 0.27
CA ASN A 54 -13.44 13.61 0.74
C ASN A 54 -12.70 12.32 0.41
N ALA A 55 -12.73 11.37 1.36
CA ALA A 55 -12.29 10.01 1.14
C ALA A 55 -13.49 9.06 1.13
N TYR A 56 -13.35 7.97 0.39
CA TYR A 56 -14.37 6.94 0.29
C TYR A 56 -13.76 5.61 0.71
N VAL A 57 -14.51 4.86 1.54
CA VAL A 57 -14.11 3.52 2.01
C VAL A 57 -15.23 2.55 1.65
N CYS A 58 -14.89 1.46 0.97
CA CYS A 58 -15.86 0.44 0.58
C CYS A 58 -15.28 -0.96 0.66
N LEU A 59 -16.18 -1.95 0.63
CA LEU A 59 -15.82 -3.36 0.57
C LEU A 59 -15.07 -3.82 1.83
N GLY A 60 -14.34 -4.93 1.73
CA GLY A 60 -13.62 -5.50 2.86
C GLY A 60 -14.36 -6.67 3.52
N ARG A 61 -13.82 -7.13 4.65
CA ARG A 61 -14.42 -8.20 5.46
C ARG A 61 -14.58 -7.79 6.90
N SER A 62 -15.70 -8.19 7.52
CA SER A 62 -15.97 -8.01 8.95
C SER A 62 -15.28 -9.06 9.82
N GLY A 63 -15.41 -8.91 11.15
CA GLY A 63 -14.92 -9.88 12.14
C GLY A 63 -15.73 -11.15 12.21
N ALA A 64 -16.99 -11.14 11.75
CA ALA A 64 -17.81 -12.32 11.68
C ALA A 64 -17.30 -13.29 10.62
N LYS A 65 -17.62 -14.55 10.78
CA LYS A 65 -17.14 -15.65 9.97
C LYS A 65 -17.41 -15.39 8.46
N TYR A 66 -16.39 -14.97 7.71
CA TYR A 66 -16.42 -14.77 6.24
C TYR A 66 -17.49 -13.80 5.72
N GLU A 67 -17.89 -12.82 6.52
CA GLU A 67 -18.78 -11.77 6.04
C GLU A 67 -17.99 -10.76 5.21
N PHE A 68 -18.25 -10.74 3.90
CA PHE A 68 -17.73 -9.74 2.98
C PHE A 68 -18.72 -8.60 2.84
N LEU A 69 -18.19 -7.40 2.71
CA LEU A 69 -18.96 -6.17 2.73
C LEU A 69 -19.01 -5.54 1.33
N LYS A 70 -20.06 -4.78 1.05
CA LYS A 70 -20.20 -4.02 -0.21
C LYS A 70 -20.68 -2.58 -0.01
N ASP A 71 -20.84 -2.15 1.25
CA ASP A 71 -21.20 -0.79 1.59
C ASP A 71 -20.13 0.21 1.19
N LEU A 72 -20.55 1.41 0.82
CA LEU A 72 -19.70 2.56 0.50
C LEU A 72 -19.99 3.69 1.49
N TRP A 73 -18.92 4.29 2.01
CA TRP A 73 -18.97 5.40 2.94
C TRP A 73 -18.08 6.54 2.46
N GLU A 74 -18.61 7.75 2.52
CA GLU A 74 -17.90 8.99 2.26
C GLU A 74 -17.48 9.64 3.59
N TYR A 75 -16.23 10.05 3.69
CA TYR A 75 -15.65 10.80 4.78
C TYR A 75 -15.38 12.24 4.35
N ASP A 76 -16.00 13.20 5.01
CA ASP A 76 -15.69 14.62 4.87
C ASP A 76 -14.59 15.00 5.85
N SER A 77 -13.40 15.32 5.33
CA SER A 77 -12.22 15.63 6.16
C SER A 77 -12.30 16.98 6.86
N LYS A 78 -13.19 17.88 6.45
CA LYS A 78 -13.41 19.19 7.09
C LYS A 78 -14.38 19.09 8.25
N ALA A 79 -15.43 18.29 8.08
CA ALA A 79 -16.47 18.08 9.08
C ALA A 79 -16.13 16.93 10.05
N ASP A 80 -15.09 16.12 9.77
CA ASP A 80 -14.76 14.87 10.47
C ASP A 80 -15.99 13.98 10.62
N SER A 81 -16.72 13.77 9.53
CA SER A 81 -18.00 13.04 9.53
C SER A 81 -18.11 12.07 8.36
N TRP A 82 -18.96 11.06 8.55
CA TRP A 82 -19.17 9.98 7.59
C TRP A 82 -20.62 9.97 7.10
N THR A 83 -20.79 9.74 5.81
CA THR A 83 -22.09 9.58 5.16
C THR A 83 -22.12 8.28 4.36
N ARG A 84 -23.17 7.49 4.54
CA ARG A 84 -23.38 6.30 3.72
C ARG A 84 -23.82 6.67 2.31
N LYS A 85 -23.23 5.98 1.33
CA LYS A 85 -23.52 6.12 -0.10
C LYS A 85 -24.12 4.83 -0.65
N SER A 86 -24.47 4.85 -1.95
CA SER A 86 -24.99 3.68 -2.66
C SER A 86 -23.99 2.52 -2.64
N ASP A 87 -24.44 1.35 -2.22
CA ASP A 87 -23.63 0.14 -2.12
C ASP A 87 -23.00 -0.23 -3.47
N PHE A 88 -21.82 -0.82 -3.43
CA PHE A 88 -21.17 -1.42 -4.60
C PHE A 88 -22.09 -2.47 -5.24
N PRO A 89 -22.40 -2.39 -6.53
CA PRO A 89 -23.40 -3.28 -7.16
C PRO A 89 -22.92 -4.70 -7.42
N GLY A 90 -21.61 -4.90 -7.53
CA GLY A 90 -21.03 -6.22 -7.68
C GLY A 90 -21.07 -7.06 -6.41
N ALA A 91 -20.49 -8.25 -6.43
CA ALA A 91 -20.41 -9.10 -5.25
C ALA A 91 -19.56 -8.46 -4.15
N ALA A 92 -19.94 -8.66 -2.89
CA ALA A 92 -19.14 -8.28 -1.73
C ALA A 92 -17.77 -8.97 -1.77
N ARG A 93 -16.69 -8.23 -1.48
CA ARG A 93 -15.32 -8.70 -1.74
C ARG A 93 -14.25 -8.01 -0.90
N VAL A 94 -13.06 -8.54 -0.93
CA VAL A 94 -11.84 -8.00 -0.32
C VAL A 94 -10.77 -7.72 -1.37
N LYS A 95 -9.79 -6.87 -1.02
CA LYS A 95 -8.58 -6.63 -1.81
C LYS A 95 -8.87 -6.19 -3.25
N ALA A 96 -9.98 -5.46 -3.43
CA ALA A 96 -10.33 -4.80 -4.66
C ALA A 96 -9.41 -3.60 -4.90
N ILE A 97 -9.29 -3.20 -6.17
CA ILE A 97 -8.62 -1.95 -6.54
C ILE A 97 -9.60 -0.79 -6.51
N ALA A 98 -9.06 0.43 -6.34
CA ALA A 98 -9.80 1.67 -6.57
C ALA A 98 -8.88 2.79 -7.02
N GLY A 99 -9.41 3.71 -7.83
CA GLY A 99 -8.72 4.92 -8.25
C GLY A 99 -9.69 5.95 -8.79
N VAL A 100 -9.37 7.24 -8.68
CA VAL A 100 -10.20 8.36 -9.17
C VAL A 100 -9.57 8.95 -10.41
N ILE A 101 -10.36 9.11 -11.46
CA ILE A 101 -9.98 9.77 -12.71
C ILE A 101 -11.03 10.83 -13.03
N GLY A 102 -10.62 12.10 -13.02
CA GLY A 102 -11.56 13.22 -13.12
C GLY A 102 -12.50 13.25 -11.92
N ASP A 103 -13.80 13.19 -12.18
CA ASP A 103 -14.88 13.18 -11.18
C ASP A 103 -15.53 11.79 -10.99
N LYS A 104 -14.84 10.73 -11.43
CA LYS A 104 -15.30 9.35 -11.34
C LYS A 104 -14.31 8.49 -10.59
N ALA A 105 -14.81 7.57 -9.75
CA ALA A 105 -14.01 6.52 -9.16
C ALA A 105 -14.22 5.20 -9.91
N TYR A 106 -13.15 4.42 -10.05
CA TYR A 106 -13.16 3.10 -10.67
C TYR A 106 -12.81 2.07 -9.61
N VAL A 107 -13.71 1.10 -9.37
CA VAL A 107 -13.59 0.07 -8.33
C VAL A 107 -13.83 -1.31 -8.95
N GLY A 108 -12.99 -2.28 -8.66
CA GLY A 108 -13.20 -3.62 -9.23
C GLY A 108 -12.15 -4.64 -8.81
N LEU A 109 -12.10 -5.77 -9.52
CA LEU A 109 -11.26 -6.91 -9.21
C LEU A 109 -11.46 -7.36 -7.75
N GLY A 110 -10.46 -8.00 -7.11
CA GLY A 110 -10.60 -8.50 -5.74
C GLY A 110 -11.18 -9.92 -5.70
N ALA A 111 -11.50 -10.41 -4.51
CA ALA A 111 -11.97 -11.79 -4.31
C ALA A 111 -12.95 -11.93 -3.14
N VAL A 112 -13.73 -13.02 -3.13
CA VAL A 112 -14.49 -13.48 -1.94
C VAL A 112 -13.67 -14.41 -1.04
N SER A 113 -12.49 -14.90 -1.51
CA SER A 113 -11.55 -15.70 -0.73
C SER A 113 -10.14 -15.43 -1.21
N ALA A 114 -9.18 -15.41 -0.29
CA ALA A 114 -7.77 -15.27 -0.64
C ALA A 114 -7.17 -16.57 -1.23
N TYR A 115 -7.87 -17.70 -1.13
CA TYR A 115 -7.28 -19.04 -1.32
C TYR A 115 -8.02 -19.96 -2.29
N GLU A 116 -9.20 -19.60 -2.79
CA GLU A 116 -10.09 -20.56 -3.49
C GLU A 116 -10.56 -20.12 -4.89
N GLY A 117 -9.72 -19.42 -5.65
CA GLY A 117 -9.99 -19.19 -7.07
C GLY A 117 -11.24 -18.35 -7.42
N HIS A 118 -11.79 -17.60 -6.48
CA HIS A 118 -12.95 -16.74 -6.69
C HIS A 118 -12.55 -15.27 -6.80
N GLN A 119 -11.65 -14.99 -7.74
CA GLN A 119 -11.27 -13.62 -8.07
C GLN A 119 -12.22 -13.05 -9.12
N PHE A 120 -12.43 -11.74 -9.04
CA PHE A 120 -13.28 -11.00 -9.96
C PHE A 120 -12.45 -10.27 -11.02
N SER A 121 -13.04 -10.12 -12.21
CA SER A 121 -12.49 -9.31 -13.31
C SER A 121 -13.33 -8.08 -13.62
N ASP A 122 -14.50 -7.90 -12.97
CA ASP A 122 -15.39 -6.78 -13.21
C ASP A 122 -14.78 -5.46 -12.72
N LEU A 123 -15.08 -4.38 -13.45
CA LEU A 123 -14.73 -3.00 -13.12
C LEU A 123 -15.99 -2.15 -13.14
N TRP A 124 -16.13 -1.26 -12.18
CA TRP A 124 -17.28 -0.38 -12.02
C TRP A 124 -16.83 1.06 -11.87
N GLU A 125 -17.52 1.97 -12.56
CA GLU A 125 -17.40 3.41 -12.41
C GLU A 125 -18.44 3.90 -11.40
N TYR A 126 -17.99 4.68 -10.43
CA TYR A 126 -18.84 5.37 -9.48
C TYR A 126 -18.86 6.86 -9.78
N ASN A 127 -20.04 7.41 -10.00
CA ASN A 127 -20.25 8.83 -10.19
C ASN A 127 -20.55 9.48 -8.83
N MET A 128 -19.57 10.23 -8.31
CA MET A 128 -19.67 10.85 -6.98
C MET A 128 -20.75 11.94 -6.89
N ALA A 129 -21.06 12.60 -8.00
CA ALA A 129 -22.08 13.65 -8.02
C ALA A 129 -23.52 13.11 -7.97
N THR A 130 -23.77 11.94 -8.58
CA THR A 130 -25.11 11.35 -8.69
C THR A 130 -25.31 10.14 -7.77
N ASP A 131 -24.27 9.70 -7.06
CA ASP A 131 -24.28 8.50 -6.21
C ASP A 131 -24.73 7.24 -6.96
N THR A 132 -24.21 7.04 -8.18
CA THR A 132 -24.63 5.95 -9.06
C THR A 132 -23.43 5.16 -9.59
N TRP A 133 -23.67 3.87 -9.88
CA TRP A 133 -22.67 2.96 -10.42
C TRP A 133 -22.98 2.56 -11.86
N LYS A 134 -21.93 2.32 -12.65
CA LYS A 134 -22.00 1.80 -14.03
C LYS A 134 -20.90 0.76 -14.22
N GLN A 135 -21.27 -0.38 -14.82
CA GLN A 135 -20.28 -1.40 -15.18
C GLN A 135 -19.46 -0.96 -16.39
N MET A 136 -18.15 -1.17 -16.31
CA MET A 136 -17.19 -0.85 -17.36
C MET A 136 -16.58 -2.13 -17.94
N ALA A 137 -15.69 -2.01 -18.93
CA ALA A 137 -14.99 -3.14 -19.52
C ALA A 137 -14.24 -3.94 -18.45
N SER A 138 -14.51 -5.24 -18.38
CA SER A 138 -13.85 -6.14 -17.46
C SER A 138 -12.36 -6.25 -17.75
N PHE A 139 -11.59 -6.54 -16.74
CA PHE A 139 -10.17 -6.87 -16.84
C PHE A 139 -9.97 -8.06 -17.80
N PRO A 140 -9.04 -8.01 -18.76
CA PRO A 140 -8.98 -8.96 -19.89
C PRO A 140 -8.38 -10.33 -19.54
N GLY A 141 -7.80 -10.46 -18.35
CA GLY A 141 -7.22 -11.72 -17.89
C GLY A 141 -8.12 -12.44 -16.90
N GLU A 142 -7.55 -13.43 -16.24
CA GLU A 142 -8.18 -14.03 -15.06
C GLU A 142 -8.39 -12.99 -13.99
N GLY A 143 -9.47 -13.10 -13.24
CA GLY A 143 -9.71 -12.23 -12.08
C GLY A 143 -8.52 -12.21 -11.13
N LYS A 144 -8.27 -11.07 -10.50
CA LYS A 144 -7.13 -10.87 -9.61
C LYS A 144 -7.52 -10.24 -8.29
N ASN A 145 -6.76 -10.55 -7.26
CA ASN A 145 -6.81 -9.88 -5.97
C ASN A 145 -5.40 -9.49 -5.48
N ASP A 146 -5.36 -8.68 -4.46
CA ASP A 146 -4.13 -8.32 -3.74
C ASP A 146 -3.03 -7.73 -4.66
N LEU A 147 -3.48 -7.06 -5.71
CA LEU A 147 -2.65 -6.37 -6.69
C LEU A 147 -2.47 -4.90 -6.29
N PHE A 148 -1.44 -4.30 -6.84
CA PHE A 148 -1.23 -2.86 -6.74
C PHE A 148 -2.04 -2.12 -7.82
N CYS A 149 -2.55 -0.94 -7.45
CA CYS A 149 -3.25 -0.04 -8.35
C CYS A 149 -2.83 1.40 -8.09
N ALA A 150 -2.64 2.16 -9.16
CA ALA A 150 -2.38 3.59 -9.12
C ALA A 150 -3.07 4.30 -10.30
N VAL A 151 -3.33 5.59 -10.15
CA VAL A 151 -3.79 6.46 -11.23
C VAL A 151 -2.65 7.38 -11.63
N VAL A 152 -2.34 7.38 -12.92
CA VAL A 152 -1.35 8.27 -13.56
C VAL A 152 -1.92 8.69 -14.93
N ASP A 153 -1.76 9.94 -15.31
CA ASP A 153 -2.18 10.49 -16.62
C ASP A 153 -3.61 10.10 -17.03
N SER A 154 -4.53 10.20 -16.08
CA SER A 154 -5.96 9.86 -16.28
C SER A 154 -6.21 8.41 -16.74
N CYS A 155 -5.32 7.50 -16.38
CA CYS A 155 -5.45 6.06 -16.59
C CYS A 155 -5.25 5.30 -15.27
N LEU A 156 -5.90 4.15 -15.16
CA LEU A 156 -5.73 3.24 -14.02
C LEU A 156 -4.69 2.18 -14.37
N TYR A 157 -3.63 2.10 -13.60
CA TYR A 157 -2.56 1.11 -13.77
C TYR A 157 -2.69 0.03 -12.72
N THR A 158 -2.56 -1.22 -13.12
CA THR A 158 -2.59 -2.39 -12.22
C THR A 158 -1.40 -3.28 -12.47
N THR A 159 -0.84 -3.86 -11.43
CA THR A 159 0.31 -4.75 -11.55
C THR A 159 0.41 -5.73 -10.38
N ALA A 160 1.15 -6.81 -10.55
CA ALA A 160 1.36 -7.86 -9.56
C ALA A 160 0.04 -8.53 -9.14
N GLY A 161 -0.01 -9.14 -7.97
CA GLY A 161 -1.21 -9.74 -7.40
C GLY A 161 -1.28 -11.25 -7.51
N PHE A 162 -2.45 -11.78 -7.20
CA PHE A 162 -2.74 -13.20 -7.16
C PHE A 162 -3.93 -13.50 -8.06
N ALA A 163 -3.75 -14.39 -9.05
CA ALA A 163 -4.78 -14.82 -10.00
C ALA A 163 -4.95 -16.33 -9.92
N ALA A 164 -6.20 -16.82 -9.91
CA ALA A 164 -6.53 -18.24 -9.74
C ALA A 164 -5.77 -18.87 -8.56
N THR A 165 -4.71 -19.59 -8.80
CA THR A 165 -3.89 -20.27 -7.78
C THR A 165 -2.44 -19.77 -7.74
N ASN A 166 -2.09 -18.76 -8.54
CA ASN A 166 -0.71 -18.33 -8.72
C ASN A 166 -0.49 -16.82 -8.53
N PHE A 167 0.71 -16.46 -8.11
CA PHE A 167 1.17 -15.09 -8.24
C PHE A 167 1.31 -14.72 -9.70
N ASN A 168 0.88 -13.52 -10.06
CA ASN A 168 0.84 -13.08 -11.44
C ASN A 168 1.48 -11.69 -11.56
N PRO A 169 2.53 -11.51 -12.40
CA PRO A 169 3.22 -10.23 -12.56
C PRO A 169 2.56 -9.29 -13.56
N ASP A 170 1.51 -9.74 -14.23
CA ASP A 170 0.89 -9.01 -15.34
C ASP A 170 0.55 -7.57 -14.96
N SER A 171 0.93 -6.64 -15.82
CA SER A 171 0.62 -5.22 -15.70
C SER A 171 -0.32 -4.79 -16.82
N TYR A 172 -1.31 -3.97 -16.47
CA TYR A 172 -2.30 -3.43 -17.40
C TYR A 172 -2.61 -1.98 -17.10
N LYS A 173 -2.98 -1.27 -18.16
CA LYS A 173 -3.53 0.08 -18.11
C LYS A 173 -4.97 0.07 -18.59
N TYR A 174 -5.88 0.67 -17.82
CA TYR A 174 -7.25 0.96 -18.21
C TYR A 174 -7.38 2.42 -18.60
N ASP A 175 -7.87 2.66 -19.80
CA ASP A 175 -8.25 3.99 -20.31
C ASP A 175 -9.77 4.14 -20.22
N PRO A 176 -10.30 5.00 -19.35
CA PRO A 176 -11.74 5.20 -19.20
C PRO A 176 -12.39 5.86 -20.43
N LYS A 177 -11.65 6.65 -21.21
CA LYS A 177 -12.19 7.29 -22.42
C LYS A 177 -12.45 6.25 -23.50
N ALA A 178 -11.55 5.31 -23.67
CA ALA A 178 -11.69 4.20 -24.59
C ALA A 178 -12.51 3.04 -23.99
N ASN A 179 -12.76 3.04 -22.68
CA ASN A 179 -13.32 1.92 -21.92
C ASN A 179 -12.62 0.60 -22.25
N SER A 180 -11.30 0.60 -22.22
CA SER A 180 -10.50 -0.57 -22.64
C SER A 180 -9.23 -0.73 -21.83
N TRP A 181 -8.76 -1.96 -21.75
CA TRP A 181 -7.50 -2.35 -21.13
C TRP A 181 -6.42 -2.60 -22.16
N SER A 182 -5.19 -2.22 -21.86
CA SER A 182 -4.00 -2.55 -22.62
C SER A 182 -2.92 -3.17 -21.76
N LYS A 183 -2.27 -4.21 -22.27
CA LYS A 183 -1.14 -4.88 -21.62
C LYS A 183 0.06 -3.95 -21.60
N LEU A 184 0.80 -4.00 -20.49
CA LEU A 184 2.05 -3.27 -20.26
C LEU A 184 3.19 -4.25 -19.98
N THR A 185 4.42 -3.72 -19.86
CA THR A 185 5.56 -4.50 -19.38
C THR A 185 5.31 -5.01 -17.96
N ASP A 186 5.42 -6.33 -17.78
CA ASP A 186 5.15 -7.01 -16.53
C ASP A 186 6.07 -6.57 -15.39
N PHE A 187 5.56 -6.62 -14.18
CA PHE A 187 6.38 -6.39 -12.99
C PHE A 187 7.52 -7.41 -12.91
N PRO A 188 8.76 -7.00 -12.64
CA PRO A 188 9.92 -7.90 -12.72
C PRO A 188 9.88 -9.11 -11.81
N ILE A 189 9.05 -9.08 -10.77
CA ILE A 189 8.99 -10.12 -9.75
C ILE A 189 7.54 -10.54 -9.47
N VAL A 190 7.26 -11.83 -9.56
CA VAL A 190 5.94 -12.40 -9.22
C VAL A 190 5.69 -12.31 -7.73
N ARG A 191 4.62 -11.58 -7.31
CA ARG A 191 4.22 -11.41 -5.90
C ARG A 191 2.84 -10.80 -5.73
N SER A 192 2.31 -10.83 -4.51
CA SER A 192 1.10 -10.12 -4.09
C SER A 192 1.35 -9.29 -2.83
N SER A 193 0.34 -8.62 -2.32
CA SER A 193 0.41 -7.81 -1.08
C SER A 193 1.50 -6.75 -1.09
N THR A 194 1.84 -6.26 -2.28
CA THR A 194 2.81 -5.18 -2.47
C THR A 194 2.30 -3.86 -1.92
N ALA A 195 3.20 -3.02 -1.46
CA ALA A 195 2.90 -1.63 -1.10
C ALA A 195 3.56 -0.67 -2.09
N GLY A 196 2.90 0.45 -2.36
CA GLY A 196 3.41 1.42 -3.31
C GLY A 196 2.59 2.70 -3.34
N PHE A 197 3.01 3.63 -4.18
CA PHE A 197 2.40 4.95 -4.39
C PHE A 197 2.76 5.46 -5.79
N SER A 198 2.09 6.52 -6.24
CA SER A 198 2.45 7.23 -7.46
C SER A 198 2.88 8.66 -7.17
N ILE A 199 3.88 9.15 -7.89
CA ILE A 199 4.36 10.54 -7.87
C ILE A 199 4.61 10.96 -9.31
N ALA A 200 3.93 11.98 -9.77
CA ALA A 200 3.94 12.44 -11.16
C ALA A 200 3.64 11.28 -12.13
N ASP A 201 4.47 11.07 -13.13
CA ASP A 201 4.38 10.02 -14.16
C ASP A 201 4.99 8.67 -13.75
N LYS A 202 5.27 8.49 -12.45
CA LYS A 202 5.96 7.30 -11.94
C LYS A 202 5.16 6.55 -10.90
N ILE A 203 5.23 5.23 -10.97
CA ILE A 203 4.65 4.31 -9.99
C ILE A 203 5.78 3.62 -9.23
N TYR A 204 5.74 3.71 -7.92
CA TYR A 204 6.72 3.14 -7.00
C TYR A 204 6.09 1.98 -6.25
N ILE A 205 6.68 0.78 -6.32
CA ILE A 205 6.10 -0.44 -5.77
C ILE A 205 7.19 -1.40 -5.30
N GLY A 206 6.92 -2.11 -4.22
CA GLY A 206 7.83 -3.14 -3.74
C GLY A 206 7.31 -3.87 -2.52
N THR A 207 8.21 -4.48 -1.78
CA THR A 207 7.88 -5.35 -0.66
C THR A 207 6.89 -6.44 -1.06
N GLY A 208 5.98 -6.87 -0.18
CA GLY A 208 4.93 -7.84 -0.52
C GLY A 208 5.33 -9.29 -0.29
N TYR A 209 4.43 -10.20 -0.70
CA TYR A 209 4.51 -11.63 -0.42
C TYR A 209 4.83 -12.46 -1.66
N ARG A 210 5.85 -13.28 -1.56
CA ARG A 210 6.13 -14.45 -2.40
C ARG A 210 6.80 -15.53 -1.56
N SER A 211 8.06 -15.30 -1.22
CA SER A 211 8.87 -16.14 -0.33
C SER A 211 9.85 -15.22 0.41
N GLY A 212 9.91 -15.32 1.72
CA GLY A 212 10.83 -14.52 2.54
C GLY A 212 10.41 -13.06 2.76
N ASN A 213 11.34 -12.31 3.32
CA ASN A 213 11.18 -10.90 3.69
C ASN A 213 11.61 -10.01 2.53
N ASN A 214 10.71 -9.77 1.58
CA ASN A 214 11.01 -9.02 0.37
C ASN A 214 11.16 -7.53 0.69
N LYS A 215 12.33 -6.97 0.39
CA LYS A 215 12.68 -5.56 0.60
C LYS A 215 12.81 -4.78 -0.71
N ASP A 216 12.96 -5.48 -1.81
CA ASP A 216 13.20 -4.89 -3.11
C ASP A 216 12.08 -3.94 -3.52
N PHE A 217 12.47 -2.83 -4.14
CA PHE A 217 11.59 -1.73 -4.53
C PHE A 217 11.90 -1.31 -5.96
N TYR A 218 10.86 -0.91 -6.68
CA TYR A 218 10.94 -0.60 -8.12
C TYR A 218 10.16 0.66 -8.45
N CYS A 219 10.59 1.31 -9.53
CA CYS A 219 9.89 2.42 -10.18
C CYS A 219 9.49 2.00 -11.58
N TYR A 220 8.21 2.16 -11.92
CA TYR A 220 7.70 2.10 -13.27
C TYR A 220 7.55 3.49 -13.85
N SER A 221 8.09 3.69 -15.06
CA SER A 221 7.93 4.92 -15.83
C SER A 221 6.83 4.74 -16.87
N THR A 222 5.74 5.48 -16.75
CA THR A 222 4.60 5.35 -17.67
C THR A 222 4.92 5.80 -19.09
N PRO A 223 5.80 6.83 -19.34
CA PRO A 223 6.15 7.22 -20.70
C PRO A 223 7.01 6.20 -21.45
N THR A 224 7.79 5.38 -20.74
CA THR A 224 8.73 4.44 -21.37
C THR A 224 8.34 2.99 -21.21
N ASP A 225 7.22 2.69 -20.53
CA ASP A 225 6.72 1.34 -20.21
C ASP A 225 7.86 0.44 -19.68
N SER A 226 8.59 0.93 -18.68
CA SER A 226 9.78 0.24 -18.18
C SER A 226 9.94 0.31 -16.67
N TRP A 227 10.55 -0.74 -16.09
CA TRP A 227 10.83 -0.88 -14.68
C TRP A 227 12.29 -0.62 -14.36
N ASN A 228 12.56 0.12 -13.30
CA ASN A 228 13.88 0.33 -12.74
C ASN A 228 13.92 -0.08 -11.28
N ARG A 229 14.96 -0.83 -10.87
CA ARG A 229 15.18 -1.16 -9.48
C ARG A 229 15.68 0.05 -8.70
N LEU A 230 15.18 0.21 -7.49
CA LEU A 230 15.53 1.28 -6.55
C LEU A 230 16.24 0.72 -5.31
N ALA A 231 16.58 1.60 -4.36
CA ALA A 231 17.07 1.19 -3.06
C ALA A 231 16.05 0.32 -2.33
N ASP A 232 16.49 -0.78 -1.77
CA ASP A 232 15.66 -1.70 -1.02
C ASP A 232 15.03 -1.01 0.19
N ALA A 233 13.76 -1.33 0.47
CA ALA A 233 13.10 -0.89 1.69
C ALA A 233 13.85 -1.46 2.92
N PRO A 234 13.87 -0.74 4.02
CA PRO A 234 14.58 -1.14 5.23
C PRO A 234 14.14 -2.49 5.78
N GLU A 235 12.84 -2.73 5.78
CA GLU A 235 12.24 -3.97 6.24
C GLU A 235 11.17 -4.43 5.24
N GLY A 236 11.19 -5.72 4.92
CA GLY A 236 10.15 -6.33 4.10
C GLY A 236 8.83 -6.38 4.85
N ARG A 237 7.74 -6.10 4.12
CA ARG A 237 6.40 -6.04 4.70
C ARG A 237 5.34 -6.54 3.74
N ILE A 238 4.31 -7.14 4.30
CA ILE A 238 3.10 -7.57 3.59
C ILE A 238 1.88 -6.86 4.18
N LEU A 239 0.79 -6.78 3.41
CA LEU A 239 -0.48 -6.20 3.86
C LEU A 239 -0.33 -4.77 4.41
N SER A 240 0.69 -4.07 3.94
CA SER A 240 1.02 -2.68 4.18
C SER A 240 0.29 -1.78 3.17
N LYS A 241 0.29 -0.48 3.39
CA LYS A 241 -0.19 0.52 2.42
C LYS A 241 0.88 1.55 2.14
N GLY A 242 0.90 2.01 0.89
CA GLY A 242 1.73 3.14 0.47
C GLY A 242 0.88 4.34 0.12
N ILE A 243 1.36 5.53 0.43
CA ILE A 243 0.77 6.82 0.06
C ILE A 243 1.87 7.80 -0.35
N ALA A 244 1.51 8.83 -1.10
CA ALA A 244 2.41 9.93 -1.44
C ALA A 244 1.98 11.21 -0.75
N ILE A 245 2.94 11.95 -0.17
CA ILE A 245 2.72 13.26 0.46
C ILE A 245 3.89 14.17 0.05
N ASN A 246 3.59 15.34 -0.50
CA ASN A 246 4.58 16.38 -0.83
C ASN A 246 5.77 15.86 -1.65
N GLY A 247 5.52 15.03 -2.65
CA GLY A 247 6.55 14.49 -3.54
C GLY A 247 7.40 13.36 -2.95
N LYS A 248 7.06 12.86 -1.78
CA LYS A 248 7.69 11.71 -1.13
C LYS A 248 6.70 10.57 -0.95
N GLY A 249 7.22 9.33 -0.91
CA GLY A 249 6.43 8.14 -0.68
C GLY A 249 6.53 7.67 0.77
N TYR A 250 5.45 7.12 1.30
CA TYR A 250 5.39 6.57 2.66
C TYR A 250 4.84 5.16 2.63
N LEU A 251 5.54 4.20 3.22
CA LEU A 251 4.98 2.89 3.51
C LEU A 251 4.60 2.80 4.99
N LEU A 252 3.37 2.38 5.23
CA LEU A 252 2.76 2.38 6.55
C LEU A 252 2.45 0.96 6.98
N LEU A 253 2.90 0.60 8.20
CA LEU A 253 2.40 -0.56 8.93
C LEU A 253 2.57 -1.87 8.13
N GLY A 254 1.63 -2.80 8.30
CA GLY A 254 1.67 -4.12 7.69
C GLY A 254 2.21 -5.16 8.65
N ARG A 255 2.73 -6.26 8.10
CA ARG A 255 3.34 -7.34 8.86
C ARG A 255 4.70 -7.69 8.27
N SER A 256 5.73 -7.89 9.09
CA SER A 256 6.96 -8.52 8.65
C SER A 256 6.70 -10.01 8.40
N TRP A 257 7.38 -10.59 7.41
CA TRP A 257 7.23 -12.01 7.10
C TRP A 257 8.46 -12.79 7.55
N ASN A 258 8.25 -13.85 8.32
CA ASN A 258 9.34 -14.71 8.84
C ASN A 258 9.31 -16.13 8.30
N GLY A 259 8.59 -16.39 7.22
CA GLY A 259 8.49 -17.70 6.57
C GLY A 259 7.36 -18.61 7.09
N LYS A 260 6.55 -18.15 8.05
CA LYS A 260 5.37 -18.88 8.56
C LYS A 260 4.08 -18.12 8.24
N LEU A 261 3.00 -18.85 7.93
CA LEU A 261 1.70 -18.27 7.55
C LEU A 261 1.07 -17.39 8.64
N ASP A 262 1.28 -17.74 9.90
CA ASP A 262 0.83 -17.03 11.10
C ASP A 262 1.98 -16.26 11.79
N GLY A 263 3.15 -16.30 11.18
CA GLY A 263 4.35 -15.73 11.75
C GLY A 263 4.61 -14.30 11.31
N GLY A 264 5.55 -13.69 12.00
CA GLY A 264 5.96 -12.32 11.77
C GLY A 264 5.28 -11.34 12.72
N LYS A 265 5.87 -10.16 12.79
CA LYS A 265 5.48 -9.10 13.71
C LYS A 265 4.58 -8.10 12.99
N LEU A 266 3.49 -7.66 13.62
CA LEU A 266 2.75 -6.49 13.17
C LEU A 266 3.65 -5.27 13.28
N LEU A 267 3.81 -4.57 12.17
CA LEU A 267 4.61 -3.36 12.08
C LEU A 267 3.77 -2.16 12.51
N LYS A 268 4.40 -1.23 13.18
CA LYS A 268 3.81 0.07 13.59
C LYS A 268 4.58 1.27 13.06
N ASP A 269 5.69 1.02 12.36
CA ASP A 269 6.55 2.05 11.80
C ASP A 269 5.98 2.65 10.51
N ILE A 270 6.35 3.90 10.28
CA ILE A 270 6.20 4.61 9.03
C ILE A 270 7.59 4.87 8.48
N ILE A 271 7.81 4.49 7.22
CA ILE A 271 9.06 4.75 6.50
C ILE A 271 8.78 5.64 5.29
N GLU A 272 9.63 6.64 5.09
CA GLU A 272 9.59 7.58 3.99
C GLU A 272 10.61 7.19 2.92
N TYR A 273 10.22 7.26 1.68
CA TYR A 273 11.10 7.18 0.52
C TYR A 273 11.21 8.54 -0.16
N ASP A 274 12.42 9.00 -0.36
CA ASP A 274 12.73 10.21 -1.12
C ASP A 274 13.19 9.83 -2.53
N PRO A 275 12.38 10.08 -3.58
CA PRO A 275 12.75 9.73 -4.95
C PRO A 275 13.90 10.55 -5.53
N LEU A 276 14.19 11.74 -4.97
CA LEU A 276 15.30 12.58 -5.42
C LEU A 276 16.67 12.02 -5.00
N THR A 277 16.73 11.40 -3.83
CA THR A 277 17.95 10.84 -3.27
C THR A 277 18.03 9.33 -3.35
N ASN A 278 16.92 8.65 -3.71
CA ASN A 278 16.76 7.19 -3.68
C ASN A 278 17.09 6.60 -2.30
N LYS A 279 16.61 7.25 -1.23
CA LYS A 279 16.88 6.84 0.15
C LYS A 279 15.60 6.65 0.95
N TRP A 280 15.69 5.78 1.95
CA TRP A 280 14.67 5.53 2.95
C TRP A 280 15.02 6.18 4.28
N SER A 281 14.02 6.67 5.00
CA SER A 281 14.13 7.22 6.34
C SER A 281 12.99 6.69 7.21
N ARG A 282 13.22 6.52 8.51
CA ARG A 282 12.16 6.17 9.47
C ARG A 282 11.57 7.43 10.06
N CYS A 283 10.24 7.57 10.02
CA CYS A 283 9.51 8.76 10.46
C CYS A 283 8.80 8.57 11.82
N GLY A 284 8.93 7.42 12.44
CA GLY A 284 8.33 7.14 13.74
C GLY A 284 7.33 5.98 13.71
N ASP A 285 6.57 5.85 14.80
CA ASP A 285 5.60 4.79 15.01
C ASP A 285 4.18 5.32 14.99
N PHE A 286 3.28 4.49 14.53
CA PHE A 286 1.85 4.72 14.63
C PHE A 286 1.37 4.49 16.07
N THR A 287 0.72 5.47 16.65
CA THR A 287 0.26 5.44 18.04
C THR A 287 -0.92 4.49 18.27
N GLY A 288 -1.67 4.15 17.21
CA GLY A 288 -2.78 3.18 17.25
C GLY A 288 -2.34 1.71 17.28
N GLY A 289 -1.04 1.43 17.37
CA GLY A 289 -0.49 0.08 17.44
C GLY A 289 -0.27 -0.59 16.07
N GLY A 290 0.51 -1.67 16.06
CA GLY A 290 0.79 -2.42 14.85
C GLY A 290 -0.49 -3.02 14.25
N ARG A 291 -0.63 -2.91 12.92
CA ARG A 291 -1.80 -3.45 12.19
C ARG A 291 -1.51 -3.71 10.72
N GLN A 292 -2.37 -4.47 10.09
CA GLN A 292 -2.33 -4.82 8.68
C GLN A 292 -3.71 -4.65 8.02
N ASN A 293 -3.76 -4.72 6.68
CA ASN A 293 -5.03 -4.68 5.93
C ASN A 293 -5.90 -3.43 6.18
N MET A 294 -5.32 -2.35 6.69
CA MET A 294 -5.99 -1.05 6.80
C MET A 294 -6.12 -0.40 5.43
N VAL A 295 -6.96 0.62 5.31
CA VAL A 295 -6.88 1.58 4.22
C VAL A 295 -6.03 2.77 4.64
N ALA A 296 -5.31 3.36 3.68
CA ALA A 296 -4.56 4.58 3.88
C ALA A 296 -4.69 5.46 2.64
N PHE A 297 -4.76 6.77 2.83
CA PHE A 297 -4.90 7.75 1.76
C PHE A 297 -4.34 9.11 2.19
N THR A 298 -4.22 10.00 1.21
CA THR A 298 -3.76 11.39 1.42
C THR A 298 -4.87 12.36 1.06
N ILE A 299 -5.16 13.31 1.95
CA ILE A 299 -6.02 14.48 1.68
C ILE A 299 -5.25 15.73 2.12
N ASN A 300 -5.10 16.70 1.22
CA ASN A 300 -4.48 18.01 1.50
C ASN A 300 -3.11 17.89 2.21
N GLY A 301 -2.25 17.00 1.72
CA GLY A 301 -0.90 16.80 2.28
C GLY A 301 -0.86 16.11 3.64
N LYS A 302 -1.97 15.58 4.13
CA LYS A 302 -2.06 14.81 5.37
C LYS A 302 -2.31 13.33 5.05
N GLY A 303 -1.65 12.43 5.77
CA GLY A 303 -1.87 10.99 5.65
C GLY A 303 -2.93 10.49 6.63
N TYR A 304 -3.80 9.62 6.16
CA TYR A 304 -4.88 9.03 6.96
C TYR A 304 -4.75 7.52 7.00
N VAL A 305 -5.14 6.94 8.13
CA VAL A 305 -5.26 5.48 8.34
C VAL A 305 -6.64 5.18 8.91
N VAL A 306 -7.35 4.24 8.29
CA VAL A 306 -8.70 3.82 8.70
C VAL A 306 -8.76 2.32 8.86
N GLY A 307 -9.27 1.84 10.00
CA GLY A 307 -9.57 0.44 10.23
C GLY A 307 -8.36 -0.47 10.15
N GLY A 308 -8.50 -1.59 9.47
CA GLY A 308 -7.52 -2.67 9.46
C GLY A 308 -7.70 -3.63 10.63
N GLU A 309 -6.72 -4.48 10.88
CA GLU A 309 -6.77 -5.49 11.92
C GLU A 309 -5.42 -5.67 12.63
N ASP A 310 -5.46 -5.97 13.90
CA ASP A 310 -4.35 -6.57 14.64
C ASP A 310 -4.59 -8.07 14.86
N ASP A 311 -3.77 -8.72 15.69
CA ASP A 311 -3.91 -10.16 15.97
C ASP A 311 -5.14 -10.52 16.83
N LYS A 312 -5.90 -9.53 17.29
CA LYS A 312 -7.06 -9.70 18.18
C LYS A 312 -8.38 -9.34 17.50
N GLU A 313 -8.42 -8.19 16.81
CA GLU A 313 -9.66 -7.63 16.28
C GLU A 313 -9.48 -6.74 15.07
N ARG A 314 -10.57 -6.46 14.37
CA ARG A 314 -10.67 -5.42 13.36
C ARG A 314 -11.07 -4.11 13.99
N LYS A 315 -10.58 -3.02 13.39
CA LYS A 315 -10.70 -1.67 13.94
C LYS A 315 -11.69 -0.82 13.14
N THR A 316 -12.22 0.21 13.82
CA THR A 316 -13.01 1.29 13.22
C THR A 316 -12.36 2.67 13.39
N ASP A 317 -11.23 2.73 14.10
CA ASP A 317 -10.57 3.99 14.38
C ASP A 317 -10.03 4.65 13.12
N VAL A 318 -10.05 5.98 13.13
CA VAL A 318 -9.54 6.84 12.08
C VAL A 318 -8.46 7.73 12.66
N TRP A 319 -7.36 7.83 11.96
CA TRP A 319 -6.20 8.59 12.39
C TRP A 319 -5.65 9.43 11.24
N VAL A 320 -5.19 10.62 11.58
CA VAL A 320 -4.52 11.51 10.65
C VAL A 320 -3.14 11.88 11.16
N PHE A 321 -2.20 12.03 10.25
CA PHE A 321 -0.88 12.57 10.53
C PHE A 321 -0.45 13.63 9.52
N THR A 322 0.44 14.51 9.98
CA THR A 322 1.15 15.46 9.13
C THR A 322 2.62 15.10 9.11
N THR A 323 3.23 15.21 7.95
CA THR A 323 4.68 15.16 7.84
C THR A 323 5.23 16.51 8.27
N PRO A 324 6.41 16.56 8.91
CA PRO A 324 7.10 17.82 9.08
C PRO A 324 7.26 18.51 7.73
N ASN A 325 7.04 19.81 7.67
CA ASN A 325 7.32 20.58 6.46
C ASN A 325 8.79 20.36 6.06
N PRO A 326 9.07 20.17 4.76
CA PRO A 326 10.44 20.03 4.26
C PRO A 326 11.28 21.25 4.55
#